data_33e046a77ffde51905dfb1139b6b72cc
#
_entry.id   33e046a77ffde51905dfb1139b6b72cc
#
_cell.length_a   1.000
_cell.length_b   1.000
_cell.length_c   1.000
_cell.angle_alpha   90.00
_cell.angle_beta   90.00
_cell.angle_gamma   90.00
#
_symmetry.space_group_name_H-M   'P 1'
#
loop_
_entity.id
_entity.type
_entity.pdbx_description
1 polymer ?
#
loop_
_entity_poly.entity_id
_entity_poly.type
_entity_poly.pdbx_seq_one_letter_code
_entity_poly.pdbx_strand_id
1 'polypeptide(L)'
;LSKNYGYNPGRYQGYSLDTPSYKFLARIDWNINENNKLNIRFSKSHDKDSSNPSSSTTPFKDSVIYPGGEDATGGKSQSGRTANAGLYFESARYYQEKNFTSFAAEWNSKWGGISNVLRATYSYQDEPRTYVGGMFPTVDILKNGSYYMGFGPDPFTEGNLRQVKTFVATDEATWSMGIQNFTAGLQFETNKATNGFGAASAGYYVFESM
;
A
#
# COMPACT_ATOMS: atom_id res chain seq x y z
N LEU A 1 26.56 2.19 -14.97
CA LEU A 1 25.28 1.50 -15.03
C LEU A 1 24.50 1.92 -16.26
N SER A 2 24.19 3.21 -16.43
CA SER A 2 23.39 3.70 -17.54
C SER A 2 24.02 3.37 -18.91
N LYS A 3 25.34 3.57 -19.07
CA LYS A 3 26.04 3.31 -20.34
C LYS A 3 26.08 1.82 -20.74
N ASN A 4 26.27 0.92 -19.77
CA ASN A 4 26.51 -0.49 -20.06
C ASN A 4 25.25 -1.36 -19.96
N TYR A 5 24.28 -0.96 -19.14
CA TYR A 5 23.10 -1.77 -18.82
C TYR A 5 21.78 -1.03 -19.08
N GLY A 6 21.83 0.21 -19.56
CA GLY A 6 20.64 1.02 -19.81
C GLY A 6 19.85 1.38 -18.55
N TYR A 7 20.39 1.11 -17.34
CA TYR A 7 19.71 1.35 -16.08
C TYR A 7 20.15 2.66 -15.42
N ASN A 8 19.20 3.52 -15.11
CA ASN A 8 19.44 4.75 -14.36
C ASN A 8 18.99 4.57 -12.91
N PRO A 9 19.90 4.48 -11.94
CA PRO A 9 19.55 4.31 -10.53
C PRO A 9 19.02 5.59 -9.87
N GLY A 10 18.92 6.70 -10.60
CA GLY A 10 18.61 8.00 -10.02
C GLY A 10 19.83 8.65 -9.35
N ARG A 11 19.56 9.61 -8.49
CA ARG A 11 20.58 10.37 -7.76
C ARG A 11 20.90 9.67 -6.43
N TYR A 12 22.09 9.89 -5.92
CA TYR A 12 22.46 9.44 -4.57
C TYR A 12 22.27 10.54 -3.50
N GLN A 13 22.13 11.80 -3.94
CA GLN A 13 21.86 12.96 -3.07
C GLN A 13 21.17 14.09 -3.85
N GLY A 14 20.62 15.06 -3.13
CA GLY A 14 20.04 16.28 -3.72
C GLY A 14 18.75 16.02 -4.52
N TYR A 15 17.97 15.03 -4.13
CA TYR A 15 16.64 14.79 -4.67
C TYR A 15 15.54 15.06 -3.61
N SER A 16 14.38 15.44 -4.09
CA SER A 16 13.21 15.66 -3.24
C SER A 16 12.48 14.35 -2.98
N LEU A 17 11.87 14.23 -1.81
CA LEU A 17 10.96 13.15 -1.46
C LEU A 17 9.54 13.73 -1.45
N ASP A 18 8.94 13.81 -2.63
CA ASP A 18 7.61 14.36 -2.76
C ASP A 18 6.57 13.32 -2.29
N THR A 19 5.67 13.78 -1.42
CA THR A 19 4.57 12.98 -0.88
C THR A 19 3.23 13.59 -1.29
N PRO A 20 2.86 13.50 -2.58
CA PRO A 20 1.63 14.09 -3.07
C PRO A 20 0.42 13.42 -2.44
N SER A 21 -0.55 14.23 -2.03
CA SER A 21 -1.82 13.78 -1.49
C SER A 21 -2.95 14.59 -2.10
N TYR A 22 -4.03 13.93 -2.52
CA TYR A 22 -5.26 14.60 -2.89
C TYR A 22 -6.48 13.84 -2.40
N LYS A 23 -7.54 14.57 -2.06
CA LYS A 23 -8.80 14.03 -1.60
C LYS A 23 -9.95 14.73 -2.32
N PHE A 24 -10.88 13.92 -2.79
CA PHE A 24 -12.08 14.39 -3.44
C PHE A 24 -13.30 13.78 -2.79
N LEU A 25 -14.33 14.60 -2.54
CA LEU A 25 -15.61 14.16 -2.03
C LEU A 25 -16.72 14.89 -2.78
N ALA A 26 -17.71 14.12 -3.25
CA ALA A 26 -18.95 14.64 -3.79
C ALA A 26 -20.13 14.01 -3.05
N ARG A 27 -21.16 14.80 -2.78
CA ARG A 27 -22.41 14.33 -2.15
C ARG A 27 -23.60 14.96 -2.85
N ILE A 28 -24.63 14.16 -3.04
CA ILE A 28 -25.94 14.59 -3.53
C ILE A 28 -26.98 14.15 -2.51
N ASP A 29 -27.80 15.09 -2.05
CA ASP A 29 -28.96 14.86 -1.20
C ASP A 29 -30.21 15.15 -2.02
N TRP A 30 -31.06 14.15 -2.19
CA TRP A 30 -32.26 14.23 -3.00
C TRP A 30 -33.48 13.94 -2.13
N ASN A 31 -34.33 14.94 -1.93
CA ASN A 31 -35.64 14.80 -1.34
C ASN A 31 -36.63 14.37 -2.43
N ILE A 32 -36.84 13.06 -2.57
CA ILE A 32 -37.70 12.47 -3.60
C ILE A 32 -39.16 12.88 -3.36
N ASN A 33 -39.60 12.80 -2.10
CA ASN A 33 -40.86 13.30 -1.60
C ASN A 33 -40.80 13.43 -0.05
N GLU A 34 -41.92 13.76 0.61
CA GLU A 34 -41.98 13.96 2.06
C GLU A 34 -41.54 12.71 2.86
N ASN A 35 -41.75 11.54 2.30
CA ASN A 35 -41.48 10.26 2.97
C ASN A 35 -40.17 9.58 2.49
N ASN A 36 -39.51 10.09 1.46
CA ASN A 36 -38.36 9.44 0.87
C ASN A 36 -37.21 10.43 0.61
N LYS A 37 -36.08 10.16 1.19
CA LYS A 37 -34.85 10.91 1.00
C LYS A 37 -33.72 9.95 0.63
N LEU A 38 -32.97 10.30 -0.41
CA LEU A 38 -31.81 9.56 -0.86
C LEU A 38 -30.58 10.46 -0.77
N ASN A 39 -29.52 9.99 -0.15
CA ASN A 39 -28.21 10.61 -0.30
C ASN A 39 -27.24 9.65 -0.95
N ILE A 40 -26.39 10.20 -1.80
CA ILE A 40 -25.35 9.48 -2.50
C ILE A 40 -24.02 10.22 -2.25
N ARG A 41 -22.99 9.47 -1.90
CA ARG A 41 -21.67 10.03 -1.65
C ARG A 41 -20.63 9.23 -2.41
N PHE A 42 -19.74 9.96 -3.07
CA PHE A 42 -18.53 9.43 -3.68
C PHE A 42 -17.32 10.08 -3.00
N SER A 43 -16.32 9.29 -2.65
CA SER A 43 -15.04 9.79 -2.15
C SER A 43 -13.88 9.05 -2.81
N LYS A 44 -12.81 9.81 -3.08
CA LYS A 44 -11.56 9.29 -3.59
C LYS A 44 -10.41 9.98 -2.90
N SER A 45 -9.43 9.21 -2.44
CA SER A 45 -8.16 9.73 -1.96
C SER A 45 -7.01 9.00 -2.61
N HIS A 46 -5.92 9.71 -2.77
CA HIS A 46 -4.63 9.20 -3.16
C HIS A 46 -3.57 9.86 -2.30
N ASP A 47 -2.78 9.05 -1.65
CA ASP A 47 -1.62 9.47 -0.88
C ASP A 47 -0.42 8.63 -1.35
N LYS A 48 0.74 9.29 -1.53
CA LYS A 48 1.97 8.63 -1.92
C LYS A 48 3.05 8.97 -0.91
N ASP A 49 3.40 8.00 -0.07
CA ASP A 49 4.41 8.16 0.96
C ASP A 49 5.76 7.62 0.51
N SER A 50 6.81 8.41 0.69
CA SER A 50 8.18 7.96 0.43
C SER A 50 8.71 7.16 1.62
N SER A 51 9.34 6.03 1.33
CA SER A 51 9.95 5.14 2.31
C SER A 51 11.45 4.97 2.03
N ASN A 52 12.22 4.82 3.10
CA ASN A 52 13.62 4.43 2.99
C ASN A 52 13.75 2.98 2.48
N PRO A 53 14.91 2.60 1.94
CA PRO A 53 15.20 1.20 1.68
C PRO A 53 14.99 0.34 2.93
N SER A 54 14.60 -0.91 2.75
CA SER A 54 14.48 -1.83 3.86
C SER A 54 15.82 -1.94 4.62
N SER A 55 15.75 -1.92 5.94
CA SER A 55 16.90 -2.16 6.80
C SER A 55 17.31 -3.63 6.87
N SER A 56 16.51 -4.54 6.30
CA SER A 56 16.86 -5.96 6.22
C SER A 56 18.14 -6.15 5.41
N THR A 57 19.10 -6.83 6.00
CA THR A 57 20.42 -7.03 5.42
C THR A 57 20.39 -7.97 4.23
N THR A 58 19.66 -9.06 4.31
CA THR A 58 19.37 -9.95 3.18
C THR A 58 17.98 -10.57 3.39
N PRO A 59 17.15 -10.70 2.33
CA PRO A 59 15.92 -11.46 2.42
C PRO A 59 16.17 -12.97 2.56
N PHE A 60 17.37 -13.43 2.23
CA PHE A 60 17.78 -14.85 2.19
C PHE A 60 19.15 -15.02 2.83
N LYS A 61 19.23 -14.79 4.13
CA LYS A 61 20.48 -14.84 4.90
C LYS A 61 21.29 -16.11 4.68
N ASP A 62 20.60 -17.24 4.48
CA ASP A 62 21.19 -18.56 4.32
C ASP A 62 21.41 -18.96 2.84
N SER A 63 21.08 -18.09 1.90
CA SER A 63 21.09 -18.40 0.47
C SER A 63 22.14 -17.63 -0.33
N VAL A 64 22.86 -16.71 0.28
CA VAL A 64 23.89 -15.93 -0.40
C VAL A 64 25.19 -16.72 -0.38
N ILE A 65 25.44 -17.45 -1.45
CA ILE A 65 26.71 -18.15 -1.67
C ILE A 65 27.67 -17.17 -2.34
N TYR A 66 28.76 -16.83 -1.66
CA TYR A 66 29.85 -16.08 -2.25
C TYR A 66 30.75 -16.96 -3.10
N PRO A 67 31.46 -16.40 -4.10
CA PRO A 67 32.57 -17.10 -4.72
C PRO A 67 33.63 -17.43 -3.68
N GLY A 68 33.70 -18.69 -3.28
CA GLY A 68 34.56 -19.15 -2.16
C GLY A 68 33.83 -19.99 -1.11
N GLY A 69 32.51 -20.06 -1.16
CA GLY A 69 31.72 -20.96 -0.29
C GLY A 69 31.48 -20.48 1.14
N GLU A 70 31.93 -19.27 1.46
CA GLU A 70 31.64 -18.66 2.77
C GLU A 70 30.32 -17.89 2.74
N ASP A 71 29.53 -17.97 3.80
CA ASP A 71 28.33 -17.18 3.92
C ASP A 71 28.67 -15.68 4.08
N ALA A 72 27.83 -14.80 3.54
CA ALA A 72 27.99 -13.36 3.62
C ALA A 72 28.07 -12.84 5.06
N THR A 73 27.72 -13.65 5.99
CA THR A 73 27.55 -13.17 7.35
C THR A 73 28.78 -13.36 8.21
N GLY A 74 29.66 -14.33 7.91
CA GLY A 74 30.90 -14.58 8.68
C GLY A 74 30.75 -14.30 10.18
N GLY A 75 29.54 -14.40 10.71
CA GLY A 75 29.20 -14.02 12.09
C GLY A 75 29.32 -12.52 12.39
N LYS A 76 29.57 -11.64 11.42
CA LYS A 76 29.64 -10.19 11.65
C LYS A 76 28.26 -9.55 11.46
N SER A 77 27.86 -8.73 12.42
CA SER A 77 26.69 -7.89 12.33
C SER A 77 26.80 -6.95 11.12
N GLN A 78 26.06 -7.24 10.07
CA GLN A 78 26.04 -6.37 8.91
C GLN A 78 25.21 -5.14 9.22
N SER A 79 25.80 -3.97 9.04
CA SER A 79 25.03 -2.73 8.98
C SER A 79 24.12 -2.80 7.76
N GLY A 80 22.81 -2.73 7.97
CA GLY A 80 21.83 -2.76 6.88
C GLY A 80 21.97 -1.59 5.90
N ARG A 81 21.19 -1.59 4.83
CA ARG A 81 21.17 -0.54 3.80
C ARG A 81 20.97 0.87 4.32
N THR A 82 20.41 1.03 5.50
CA THR A 82 20.19 2.31 6.18
C THR A 82 21.34 2.72 7.10
N ALA A 83 22.47 1.99 7.07
CA ALA A 83 23.64 2.34 7.87
C ALA A 83 24.22 3.71 7.48
N ASN A 84 24.70 4.47 8.46
CA ASN A 84 25.27 5.82 8.25
C ASN A 84 26.48 5.84 7.30
N ALA A 85 27.19 4.71 7.17
CA ALA A 85 28.35 4.58 6.30
C ALA A 85 27.98 4.06 4.87
N GLY A 86 26.72 3.74 4.65
CA GLY A 86 26.22 3.20 3.38
C GLY A 86 25.66 4.29 2.48
N LEU A 87 25.91 4.16 1.18
CA LEU A 87 25.32 4.99 0.14
C LEU A 87 24.29 4.16 -0.62
N TYR A 88 23.09 4.69 -0.82
CA TYR A 88 22.11 4.12 -1.73
C TYR A 88 21.56 5.16 -2.69
N PHE A 89 21.27 4.73 -3.91
CA PHE A 89 20.68 5.59 -4.91
C PHE A 89 19.16 5.72 -4.71
N GLU A 90 18.58 6.73 -5.32
CA GLU A 90 17.15 7.01 -5.27
C GLU A 90 16.29 5.78 -5.63
N SER A 91 16.72 4.96 -6.57
CA SER A 91 16.06 3.73 -6.98
C SER A 91 15.93 2.67 -5.87
N ALA A 92 16.75 2.71 -4.83
CA ALA A 92 16.64 1.80 -3.70
C ALA A 92 15.53 2.19 -2.72
N ARG A 93 14.97 3.41 -2.85
CA ARG A 93 13.80 3.84 -2.12
C ARG A 93 12.53 3.34 -2.81
N TYR A 94 11.45 3.26 -2.06
CA TYR A 94 10.15 2.96 -2.63
C TYR A 94 9.09 3.95 -2.14
N TYR A 95 7.99 3.97 -2.84
CA TYR A 95 6.80 4.69 -2.45
C TYR A 95 5.70 3.69 -2.12
N GLN A 96 4.99 3.94 -1.05
CA GLN A 96 3.76 3.26 -0.74
C GLN A 96 2.59 4.15 -1.12
N GLU A 97 1.80 3.72 -2.08
CA GLU A 97 0.58 4.42 -2.46
C GLU A 97 -0.59 3.93 -1.61
N LYS A 98 -1.45 4.84 -1.23
CA LYS A 98 -2.68 4.56 -0.47
C LYS A 98 -3.84 5.12 -1.25
N ASN A 99 -4.34 4.33 -2.17
CA ASN A 99 -5.48 4.67 -3.02
C ASN A 99 -6.75 4.15 -2.36
N PHE A 100 -7.71 5.03 -2.14
CA PHE A 100 -9.00 4.67 -1.60
C PHE A 100 -10.11 5.28 -2.45
N THR A 101 -11.07 4.45 -2.84
CA THR A 101 -12.29 4.88 -3.54
C THR A 101 -13.49 4.31 -2.80
N SER A 102 -14.49 5.14 -2.53
CA SER A 102 -15.71 4.71 -1.86
C SER A 102 -16.95 5.33 -2.51
N PHE A 103 -17.98 4.51 -2.62
CA PHE A 103 -19.32 4.90 -3.01
C PHE A 103 -20.29 4.48 -1.90
N ALA A 104 -21.15 5.39 -1.44
CA ALA A 104 -22.14 5.11 -0.43
C ALA A 104 -23.49 5.72 -0.84
N ALA A 105 -24.55 4.95 -0.59
CA ALA A 105 -25.92 5.40 -0.73
C ALA A 105 -26.70 5.14 0.57
N GLU A 106 -27.54 6.06 0.96
CA GLU A 106 -28.45 5.92 2.08
C GLU A 106 -29.84 6.37 1.65
N TRP A 107 -30.80 5.49 1.81
CA TRP A 107 -32.20 5.76 1.55
C TRP A 107 -32.98 5.74 2.87
N ASN A 108 -33.52 6.88 3.23
CA ASN A 108 -34.42 7.06 4.36
C ASN A 108 -35.84 7.10 3.84
N SER A 109 -36.70 6.20 4.34
CA SER A 109 -38.10 6.10 3.92
C SER A 109 -39.05 5.96 5.11
N LYS A 110 -40.28 6.40 4.93
CA LYS A 110 -41.37 6.28 5.90
C LYS A 110 -42.59 5.65 5.25
N TRP A 111 -43.12 4.59 5.87
CA TRP A 111 -44.29 3.87 5.41
C TRP A 111 -45.29 3.74 6.57
N GLY A 112 -46.30 4.64 6.61
CA GLY A 112 -47.17 4.73 7.76
C GLY A 112 -46.43 5.02 9.06
N GLY A 113 -46.47 4.11 10.02
CA GLY A 113 -45.78 4.22 11.31
C GLY A 113 -44.37 3.66 11.34
N ILE A 114 -43.82 3.20 10.20
CA ILE A 114 -42.49 2.59 10.11
C ILE A 114 -41.53 3.58 9.46
N SER A 115 -40.38 3.80 10.10
CA SER A 115 -39.23 4.47 9.50
C SER A 115 -38.20 3.44 9.14
N ASN A 116 -37.66 3.52 7.94
CA ASN A 116 -36.63 2.59 7.45
C ASN A 116 -35.41 3.35 6.93
N VAL A 117 -34.23 2.79 7.16
CA VAL A 117 -32.97 3.29 6.65
C VAL A 117 -32.20 2.15 5.99
N LEU A 118 -32.12 2.21 4.66
CA LEU A 118 -31.30 1.31 3.88
C LEU A 118 -29.99 2.01 3.52
N ARG A 119 -28.86 1.36 3.83
CA ARG A 119 -27.50 1.84 3.47
C ARG A 119 -26.79 0.80 2.65
N ALA A 120 -26.06 1.26 1.65
CA ALA A 120 -25.12 0.44 0.88
C ALA A 120 -23.82 1.20 0.69
N THR A 121 -22.72 0.53 0.93
CA THR A 121 -21.37 1.10 0.76
C THR A 121 -20.50 0.11 0.01
N TYR A 122 -19.82 0.59 -1.00
CA TYR A 122 -18.73 -0.10 -1.67
C TYR A 122 -17.44 0.68 -1.47
N SER A 123 -16.36 0.01 -1.07
CA SER A 123 -15.04 0.61 -0.97
C SER A 123 -13.98 -0.26 -1.64
N TYR A 124 -12.99 0.40 -2.20
CA TYR A 124 -11.82 -0.20 -2.79
C TYR A 124 -10.55 0.49 -2.28
N GLN A 125 -9.71 -0.28 -1.61
CA GLN A 125 -8.35 0.09 -1.23
C GLN A 125 -7.38 -0.56 -2.20
N ASP A 126 -6.41 0.23 -2.69
CA ASP A 126 -5.34 -0.23 -3.57
C ASP A 126 -4.03 0.39 -3.11
N GLU A 127 -3.15 -0.44 -2.57
CA GLU A 127 -1.91 -0.01 -1.93
C GLU A 127 -0.69 -0.62 -2.63
N PRO A 128 -0.43 -0.25 -3.91
CA PRO A 128 0.77 -0.72 -4.60
C PRO A 128 2.02 -0.03 -4.04
N ARG A 129 3.14 -0.71 -4.18
CA ARG A 129 4.44 -0.07 -4.02
C ARG A 129 5.00 0.28 -5.38
N THR A 130 5.59 1.47 -5.48
CA THR A 130 6.26 1.97 -6.67
C THR A 130 7.66 2.45 -6.33
N TYR A 131 8.54 2.55 -7.32
CA TYR A 131 9.92 2.98 -7.13
C TYR A 131 10.40 3.80 -8.33
N VAL A 132 11.52 4.48 -8.15
CA VAL A 132 12.16 5.27 -9.20
C VAL A 132 13.03 4.34 -10.07
N GLY A 133 13.04 4.58 -11.36
CA GLY A 133 13.74 3.77 -12.34
C GLY A 133 12.87 2.63 -12.91
N GLY A 134 13.44 1.82 -13.72
CA GLY A 134 12.80 0.62 -14.30
C GLY A 134 13.04 -0.62 -13.45
N MET A 135 12.48 -1.75 -13.89
CA MET A 135 12.77 -3.04 -13.30
C MET A 135 14.28 -3.36 -13.45
N PHE A 136 14.91 -3.65 -12.35
CA PHE A 136 16.31 -4.01 -12.27
C PHE A 136 16.54 -4.87 -11.03
N PRO A 137 17.52 -5.75 -10.99
CA PRO A 137 17.86 -6.45 -9.75
C PRO A 137 18.29 -5.49 -8.65
N THR A 138 18.01 -5.85 -7.41
CA THR A 138 18.62 -5.18 -6.25
C THR A 138 20.10 -5.58 -6.20
N VAL A 139 20.98 -4.60 -6.09
CA VAL A 139 22.43 -4.82 -5.99
C VAL A 139 22.98 -4.12 -4.76
N ASP A 140 23.58 -4.88 -3.88
CA ASP A 140 24.31 -4.37 -2.72
C ASP A 140 25.82 -4.67 -2.90
N ILE A 141 26.62 -3.68 -2.60
CA ILE A 141 28.08 -3.79 -2.60
C ILE A 141 28.57 -3.60 -1.18
N LEU A 142 29.29 -4.57 -0.68
CA LEU A 142 29.90 -4.54 0.64
C LEU A 142 31.36 -4.07 0.55
N LYS A 143 31.86 -3.55 1.65
CA LYS A 143 33.28 -3.26 1.84
C LYS A 143 33.66 -3.69 3.26
N ASN A 144 34.61 -4.61 3.35
CA ASN A 144 35.03 -5.20 4.63
C ASN A 144 33.84 -5.80 5.42
N GLY A 145 32.93 -6.49 4.73
CA GLY A 145 31.75 -7.12 5.33
C GLY A 145 30.64 -6.14 5.78
N SER A 146 30.78 -4.84 5.48
CA SER A 146 29.78 -3.83 5.78
C SER A 146 29.15 -3.27 4.51
N TYR A 147 27.88 -2.89 4.60
CA TYR A 147 27.19 -2.26 3.49
C TYR A 147 27.90 -0.96 3.08
N TYR A 148 28.26 -0.86 1.83
CA TYR A 148 28.97 0.29 1.28
C TYR A 148 28.12 1.08 0.30
N MET A 149 27.48 0.41 -0.67
CA MET A 149 26.69 1.06 -1.70
C MET A 149 25.61 0.10 -2.21
N GLY A 150 24.45 0.65 -2.61
CA GLY A 150 23.40 -0.13 -3.25
C GLY A 150 22.59 0.65 -4.26
N PHE A 151 22.09 -0.06 -5.24
CA PHE A 151 21.19 0.44 -6.27
C PHE A 151 20.23 -0.67 -6.74
N GLY A 152 19.26 -0.27 -7.57
CA GLY A 152 18.13 -1.13 -7.88
C GLY A 152 17.01 -1.00 -6.87
N PRO A 153 15.77 -1.44 -7.19
CA PRO A 153 14.63 -1.37 -6.31
C PRO A 153 14.90 -2.08 -4.99
N ASP A 154 14.23 -1.62 -3.94
CA ASP A 154 14.20 -2.36 -2.68
C ASP A 154 13.67 -3.78 -2.93
N PRO A 155 14.33 -4.84 -2.40
CA PRO A 155 14.02 -6.24 -2.74
C PRO A 155 12.64 -6.71 -2.28
N PHE A 156 11.95 -5.93 -1.45
CA PHE A 156 10.59 -6.23 -0.98
C PHE A 156 9.52 -5.40 -1.67
N THR A 157 9.88 -4.59 -2.67
CA THR A 157 8.96 -3.67 -3.35
C THR A 157 8.26 -4.34 -4.51
N GLU A 158 9.00 -5.01 -5.38
CA GLU A 158 8.42 -5.70 -6.52
C GLU A 158 7.51 -6.84 -6.05
N GLY A 159 6.30 -6.90 -6.61
CA GLY A 159 5.31 -7.91 -6.23
C GLY A 159 4.66 -7.70 -4.85
N ASN A 160 4.92 -6.57 -4.18
CA ASN A 160 4.24 -6.23 -2.93
C ASN A 160 2.99 -5.41 -3.22
N LEU A 161 1.83 -6.04 -3.10
CA LEU A 161 0.53 -5.50 -3.43
C LEU A 161 -0.48 -5.83 -2.34
N ARG A 162 -1.27 -4.84 -1.94
CA ARG A 162 -2.45 -5.04 -1.10
C ARG A 162 -3.66 -4.38 -1.72
N GLN A 163 -4.68 -5.17 -2.00
CA GLN A 163 -5.97 -4.67 -2.48
C GLN A 163 -7.10 -5.24 -1.64
N VAL A 164 -8.06 -4.41 -1.27
CA VAL A 164 -9.25 -4.83 -0.53
C VAL A 164 -10.48 -4.20 -1.16
N LYS A 165 -11.45 -5.04 -1.50
CA LYS A 165 -12.79 -4.63 -1.93
C LYS A 165 -13.78 -5.04 -0.87
N THR A 166 -14.54 -4.07 -0.39
CA THR A 166 -15.56 -4.29 0.65
C THR A 166 -16.91 -3.80 0.14
N PHE A 167 -17.92 -4.61 0.31
CA PHE A 167 -19.31 -4.19 0.15
C PHE A 167 -20.05 -4.46 1.45
N VAL A 168 -20.79 -3.45 1.93
CA VAL A 168 -21.63 -3.53 3.11
C VAL A 168 -23.01 -3.01 2.74
N ALA A 169 -24.04 -3.77 3.10
CA ALA A 169 -25.43 -3.33 3.04
C ALA A 169 -26.09 -3.51 4.41
N THR A 170 -26.78 -2.49 4.88
CA THR A 170 -27.55 -2.54 6.13
C THR A 170 -28.96 -2.03 5.88
N ASP A 171 -29.92 -2.70 6.47
CA ASP A 171 -31.32 -2.28 6.46
C ASP A 171 -31.84 -2.26 7.89
N GLU A 172 -32.44 -1.16 8.31
CA GLU A 172 -32.96 -0.96 9.66
C GLU A 172 -34.33 -0.36 9.61
N ALA A 173 -35.30 -1.03 10.23
CA ALA A 173 -36.67 -0.56 10.38
C ALA A 173 -36.99 -0.27 11.85
N THR A 174 -37.58 0.89 12.11
CA THR A 174 -38.03 1.33 13.44
C THR A 174 -39.50 1.65 13.40
N TRP A 175 -40.26 1.16 14.41
CA TRP A 175 -41.69 1.43 14.57
C TRP A 175 -42.06 1.51 16.03
N SER A 176 -43.19 2.16 16.31
CA SER A 176 -43.73 2.32 17.67
C SER A 176 -45.04 1.55 17.84
N MET A 177 -45.19 0.87 18.98
CA MET A 177 -46.43 0.21 19.41
C MET A 177 -46.76 0.64 20.85
N GLY A 178 -47.73 1.51 20.97
CA GLY A 178 -48.08 2.13 22.27
C GLY A 178 -46.91 2.97 22.81
N ILE A 179 -46.41 2.62 23.99
CA ILE A 179 -45.28 3.31 24.64
C ILE A 179 -43.90 2.69 24.28
N GLN A 180 -43.88 1.67 23.46
CA GLN A 180 -42.65 0.96 23.12
C GLN A 180 -42.22 1.29 21.72
N ASN A 181 -40.89 1.41 21.54
CA ASN A 181 -40.24 1.54 20.25
C ASN A 181 -39.43 0.26 19.93
N PHE A 182 -39.59 -0.25 18.75
CA PHE A 182 -38.92 -1.43 18.24
C PHE A 182 -38.03 -1.03 17.09
N THR A 183 -36.84 -1.64 17.06
CA THR A 183 -35.91 -1.56 15.92
C THR A 183 -35.47 -2.96 15.56
N ALA A 184 -35.54 -3.28 14.29
CA ALA A 184 -35.01 -4.51 13.72
C ALA A 184 -34.18 -4.18 12.47
N GLY A 185 -33.08 -4.92 12.24
CA GLY A 185 -32.24 -4.69 11.11
C GLY A 185 -31.44 -5.91 10.71
N LEU A 186 -30.89 -5.82 9.51
CA LEU A 186 -30.01 -6.83 8.91
C LEU A 186 -28.75 -6.13 8.38
N GLN A 187 -27.64 -6.83 8.47
CA GLN A 187 -26.38 -6.40 7.84
C GLN A 187 -25.83 -7.53 7.00
N PHE A 188 -25.41 -7.19 5.81
CA PHE A 188 -24.63 -8.08 4.93
C PHE A 188 -23.30 -7.42 4.63
N GLU A 189 -22.21 -8.18 4.76
CA GLU A 189 -20.86 -7.71 4.44
C GLU A 189 -20.12 -8.76 3.64
N THR A 190 -19.39 -8.32 2.63
CA THR A 190 -18.44 -9.16 1.91
C THR A 190 -17.13 -8.42 1.69
N ASN A 191 -16.02 -9.13 1.90
CA ASN A 191 -14.67 -8.65 1.74
C ASN A 191 -13.91 -9.55 0.79
N LYS A 192 -13.24 -8.93 -0.20
CA LYS A 192 -12.29 -9.62 -1.07
C LYS A 192 -10.94 -8.95 -0.94
N ALA A 193 -9.98 -9.67 -0.35
CA ALA A 193 -8.60 -9.22 -0.23
C ALA A 193 -7.71 -9.95 -1.24
N THR A 194 -6.83 -9.19 -1.88
CA THR A 194 -5.70 -9.70 -2.66
C THR A 194 -4.44 -9.14 -2.02
N ASN A 195 -3.56 -10.03 -1.60
CA ASN A 195 -2.28 -9.68 -1.02
C ASN A 195 -1.19 -10.44 -1.77
N GLY A 196 -0.26 -9.70 -2.37
CA GLY A 196 0.92 -10.22 -3.04
C GLY A 196 2.16 -9.87 -2.26
N PHE A 197 3.08 -10.81 -2.14
CA PHE A 197 4.40 -10.57 -1.60
C PHE A 197 5.41 -11.48 -2.29
N GLY A 198 6.39 -10.88 -2.95
CA GLY A 198 7.48 -11.59 -3.62
C GLY A 198 8.81 -10.93 -3.27
N ALA A 199 9.49 -11.44 -2.24
CA ALA A 199 10.80 -10.94 -1.90
C ALA A 199 11.80 -11.27 -3.02
N ALA A 200 12.59 -10.27 -3.41
CA ALA A 200 13.64 -10.37 -4.43
C ALA A 200 13.16 -10.92 -5.80
N SER A 201 11.90 -10.68 -6.16
CA SER A 201 11.31 -11.19 -7.41
C SER A 201 12.04 -10.70 -8.67
N ALA A 202 12.68 -9.53 -8.63
CA ALA A 202 13.53 -9.00 -9.70
C ALA A 202 15.01 -9.46 -9.62
N GLY A 203 15.35 -10.29 -8.65
CA GLY A 203 16.72 -10.72 -8.34
C GLY A 203 17.41 -9.82 -7.30
N TYR A 204 18.30 -10.43 -6.53
CA TYR A 204 19.09 -9.76 -5.51
C TYR A 204 20.53 -10.25 -5.54
N TYR A 205 21.46 -9.34 -5.69
CA TYR A 205 22.88 -9.65 -5.79
C TYR A 205 23.69 -8.87 -4.76
N VAL A 206 24.61 -9.54 -4.14
CA VAL A 206 25.55 -8.96 -3.17
C VAL A 206 26.97 -9.21 -3.64
N PHE A 207 27.78 -8.16 -3.63
CA PHE A 207 29.20 -8.21 -4.01
C PHE A 207 30.06 -7.74 -2.85
N GLU A 208 31.16 -8.44 -2.54
CA GLU A 208 32.04 -8.10 -1.42
C GLU A 208 33.05 -6.98 -1.71
N SER A 209 33.32 -6.66 -2.95
CA SER A 209 34.15 -5.51 -3.38
C SER A 209 33.93 -5.21 -4.85
N MET A 210 34.34 -4.03 -5.25
CA MET A 210 34.59 -3.70 -6.66
C MET A 210 36.07 -3.87 -6.97
#